data_468f3a6679c2ff545eb6dcad08e0c996
#
_entry.id   468f3a6679c2ff545eb6dcad08e0c996
#
_cell.length_a   1.000
_cell.length_b   1.000
_cell.length_c   1.000
_cell.angle_alpha   90.00
_cell.angle_beta   90.00
_cell.angle_gamma   90.00
#
_symmetry.space_group_name_H-M   'P 1'
#
loop_
_entity.id
_entity.type
_entity.pdbx_description
1 polymer ?
#
loop_
_entity_poly.entity_id
_entity_poly.type
_entity_poly.pdbx_seq_one_letter_code
_entity_poly.pdbx_strand_id
1 'polypeptide(L)'
;DLELAASRFLSKKYLRKGSLDADKSVPEVLEGKPVLIIDAQNDPRIQYRKEKAEEGIASVLSVPVQIHNKVIGMLRLYTSSPRSFTEEEIEFASALGEMAGLSIINARMYEKEKEKLTRLFNKGGIEPVHQKRINKYGIKTVTKETFNTEKSTEFFKILHEVTRDLLYDLNSHGVLGSVVKKTIQILHIKGCCIFLVNETTGRLEMAASGGLSNKYLQKGPLYADKSMPDVVKGKVVFIEDIAANKHIQYRDEAIKEGIVSILSVPIFVKGYVIGELRLYSADKRKYDKEDIEFMASAEIGGIAITNSKFYQRLKNDIKFWESTLSYLDMN
;
A
#
# COMPACT_ATOMS: atom_id res chain seq x y z
N ASP A 1 3.66 27.97 5.98
CA ASP A 1 2.30 27.81 5.45
C ASP A 1 2.10 26.41 4.90
N LEU A 2 0.87 25.89 5.01
CA LEU A 2 0.46 24.59 4.49
C LEU A 2 -0.33 24.78 3.20
N GLU A 3 0.05 24.04 2.16
CA GLU A 3 -0.69 23.96 0.93
C GLU A 3 -1.66 22.77 0.94
N LEU A 4 -2.87 22.98 0.38
CA LEU A 4 -3.87 21.92 0.28
C LEU A 4 -3.50 20.94 -0.84
N ALA A 5 -3.13 19.71 -0.46
CA ALA A 5 -2.82 18.65 -1.41
C ALA A 5 -4.08 17.92 -1.92
N ALA A 6 -5.02 17.61 -1.02
CA ALA A 6 -6.28 16.93 -1.35
C ALA A 6 -7.34 17.23 -0.31
N SER A 7 -8.61 17.14 -0.70
CA SER A 7 -9.76 17.27 0.20
C SER A 7 -10.95 16.44 -0.29
N ARG A 8 -11.80 16.03 0.66
CA ARG A 8 -13.04 15.31 0.37
C ARG A 8 -14.16 15.79 1.29
N PHE A 9 -15.36 15.95 0.74
CA PHE A 9 -16.57 16.36 1.45
C PHE A 9 -16.55 17.77 2.07
N LEU A 10 -15.64 18.65 1.65
CA LEU A 10 -15.58 20.05 2.06
C LEU A 10 -16.07 20.94 0.93
N SER A 11 -16.80 22.02 1.27
CA SER A 11 -17.33 22.95 0.28
C SER A 11 -16.22 23.76 -0.40
N LYS A 12 -16.45 24.15 -1.65
CA LYS A 12 -15.52 25.05 -2.36
C LYS A 12 -15.35 26.40 -1.66
N LYS A 13 -16.39 26.87 -0.92
CA LYS A 13 -16.34 28.08 -0.12
C LYS A 13 -15.33 27.94 1.01
N TYR A 14 -15.41 26.84 1.77
CA TYR A 14 -14.49 26.55 2.86
C TYR A 14 -13.05 26.37 2.38
N LEU A 15 -12.83 25.74 1.25
CA LEU A 15 -11.49 25.52 0.69
C LEU A 15 -10.80 26.83 0.24
N ARG A 16 -11.56 27.91 0.02
CA ARG A 16 -11.04 29.23 -0.37
C ARG A 16 -10.69 30.14 0.81
N LYS A 17 -10.78 29.66 2.07
CA LYS A 17 -10.55 30.45 3.28
C LYS A 17 -9.13 31.03 3.42
N GLY A 18 -8.16 30.53 2.66
CA GLY A 18 -6.75 30.91 2.75
C GLY A 18 -5.86 29.76 3.23
N SER A 19 -4.56 30.01 3.24
CA SER A 19 -3.56 29.06 3.73
C SER A 19 -3.65 28.84 5.23
N LEU A 20 -3.29 27.66 5.69
CA LEU A 20 -3.17 27.34 7.13
C LEU A 20 -1.73 27.55 7.57
N ASP A 21 -1.58 28.26 8.66
CA ASP A 21 -0.31 28.40 9.37
C ASP A 21 -0.25 27.30 10.45
N ALA A 22 0.61 26.31 10.24
CA ALA A 22 0.72 25.16 11.14
C ALA A 22 1.28 25.56 12.51
N ASP A 23 2.22 26.49 12.55
CA ASP A 23 2.84 26.97 13.81
C ASP A 23 1.82 27.65 14.71
N LYS A 24 0.84 28.32 14.12
CA LYS A 24 -0.22 29.01 14.89
C LYS A 24 -1.41 28.11 15.22
N SER A 25 -1.66 27.08 14.42
CA SER A 25 -2.87 26.28 14.57
C SER A 25 -2.66 25.03 15.43
N VAL A 26 -1.63 24.27 15.15
CA VAL A 26 -1.37 22.96 15.79
C VAL A 26 0.14 22.68 15.79
N PRO A 27 0.94 23.44 16.56
CA PRO A 27 2.39 23.28 16.60
C PRO A 27 2.79 21.86 17.01
N GLU A 28 2.03 21.19 17.86
CA GLU A 28 2.29 19.84 18.34
C GLU A 28 2.27 18.81 17.18
N VAL A 29 1.48 19.08 16.11
CA VAL A 29 1.49 18.20 14.92
C VAL A 29 2.82 18.29 14.19
N LEU A 30 3.48 19.45 14.20
CA LEU A 30 4.83 19.62 13.63
C LEU A 30 5.90 18.89 14.45
N GLU A 31 5.63 18.64 15.74
CA GLU A 31 6.45 17.77 16.60
C GLU A 31 6.17 16.27 16.41
N GLY A 32 5.28 15.91 15.50
CA GLY A 32 4.91 14.52 15.23
C GLY A 32 3.80 13.97 16.14
N LYS A 33 3.07 14.82 16.87
CA LYS A 33 2.00 14.41 17.79
C LYS A 33 0.61 14.66 17.19
N PRO A 34 -0.35 13.73 17.34
CA PRO A 34 -1.74 13.99 16.98
C PRO A 34 -2.36 15.06 17.91
N VAL A 35 -3.23 15.89 17.36
CA VAL A 35 -3.95 16.93 18.10
C VAL A 35 -5.44 16.79 17.86
N LEU A 36 -6.20 16.61 18.95
CA LEU A 36 -7.65 16.60 18.95
C LEU A 36 -8.20 17.92 19.51
N ILE A 37 -9.11 18.53 18.77
CA ILE A 37 -9.90 19.70 19.18
C ILE A 37 -11.37 19.29 19.13
N ILE A 38 -12.00 19.15 20.29
CA ILE A 38 -13.39 18.68 20.42
C ILE A 38 -14.37 19.80 20.08
N ASP A 39 -14.06 21.02 20.46
CA ASP A 39 -14.88 22.21 20.17
C ASP A 39 -14.13 23.19 19.28
N ALA A 40 -14.29 23.01 17.97
CA ALA A 40 -13.61 23.83 16.97
C ALA A 40 -14.15 25.27 16.89
N GLN A 41 -15.29 25.56 17.52
CA GLN A 41 -15.88 26.91 17.52
C GLN A 41 -15.27 27.78 18.63
N ASN A 42 -14.91 27.19 19.75
CA ASN A 42 -14.45 27.91 20.93
C ASN A 42 -12.94 27.77 21.22
N ASP A 43 -12.27 26.75 20.65
CA ASP A 43 -10.84 26.51 20.89
C ASP A 43 -9.96 27.64 20.32
N PRO A 44 -9.10 28.29 21.13
CA PRO A 44 -8.26 29.41 20.69
C PRO A 44 -7.22 29.05 19.63
N ARG A 45 -6.82 27.79 19.52
CA ARG A 45 -5.85 27.30 18.51
C ARG A 45 -6.42 27.23 17.10
N ILE A 46 -7.74 27.34 16.94
CA ILE A 46 -8.40 27.22 15.66
C ILE A 46 -8.29 28.50 14.84
N GLN A 47 -7.70 28.39 13.66
CA GLN A 47 -7.78 29.39 12.61
C GLN A 47 -9.09 29.22 11.82
N TYR A 48 -9.63 30.34 11.26
CA TYR A 48 -10.84 30.34 10.43
C TYR A 48 -12.07 29.75 11.15
N ARG A 49 -12.31 30.20 12.39
CA ARG A 49 -13.45 29.74 13.22
C ARG A 49 -14.79 29.98 12.56
N LYS A 50 -14.96 31.18 11.98
CA LYS A 50 -16.20 31.57 11.29
C LYS A 50 -16.49 30.65 10.10
N GLU A 51 -15.49 30.42 9.27
CA GLU A 51 -15.58 29.55 8.10
C GLU A 51 -15.82 28.09 8.50
N LYS A 52 -15.25 27.62 9.61
CA LYS A 52 -15.53 26.30 10.16
C LYS A 52 -16.96 26.17 10.69
N ALA A 53 -17.46 27.18 11.38
CA ALA A 53 -18.84 27.19 11.87
C ALA A 53 -19.83 27.20 10.69
N GLU A 54 -19.57 27.98 9.63
CA GLU A 54 -20.37 28.00 8.40
C GLU A 54 -20.32 26.66 7.65
N GLU A 55 -19.20 25.95 7.70
CA GLU A 55 -19.05 24.61 7.10
C GLU A 55 -19.67 23.50 7.97
N GLY A 56 -20.10 23.82 9.18
CA GLY A 56 -20.68 22.87 10.13
C GLY A 56 -19.64 21.96 10.80
N ILE A 57 -18.40 22.41 10.91
CA ILE A 57 -17.33 21.66 11.56
C ILE A 57 -17.37 21.88 13.07
N ALA A 58 -17.55 20.80 13.83
CA ALA A 58 -17.63 20.82 15.29
C ALA A 58 -16.33 20.33 15.96
N SER A 59 -15.69 19.26 15.48
CA SER A 59 -14.40 18.78 16.00
C SER A 59 -13.37 18.60 14.90
N VAL A 60 -12.09 18.64 15.29
CA VAL A 60 -10.95 18.48 14.37
C VAL A 60 -9.94 17.53 15.00
N LEU A 61 -9.63 16.41 14.34
CA LEU A 61 -8.45 15.62 14.63
C LEU A 61 -7.39 15.91 13.56
N SER A 62 -6.22 16.36 14.00
CA SER A 62 -5.06 16.59 13.13
C SER A 62 -3.98 15.60 13.47
N VAL A 63 -3.52 14.84 12.47
CA VAL A 63 -2.40 13.89 12.63
C VAL A 63 -1.27 14.25 11.67
N PRO A 64 0.00 14.01 12.07
CA PRO A 64 1.13 14.32 11.22
C PRO A 64 1.19 13.41 9.98
N VAL A 65 1.55 13.98 8.85
CA VAL A 65 2.03 13.26 7.68
C VAL A 65 3.55 13.33 7.74
N GLN A 66 4.21 12.22 8.07
CA GLN A 66 5.64 12.22 8.36
C GLN A 66 6.41 11.16 7.58
N ILE A 67 7.70 11.41 7.39
CA ILE A 67 8.65 10.53 6.71
C ILE A 67 9.98 10.60 7.49
N HIS A 68 10.51 9.45 7.93
CA HIS A 68 11.75 9.38 8.69
C HIS A 68 11.77 10.39 9.87
N ASN A 69 10.70 10.42 10.66
CA ASN A 69 10.49 11.36 11.79
C ASN A 69 10.45 12.85 11.39
N LYS A 70 10.38 13.16 10.10
CA LYS A 70 10.20 14.52 9.61
C LYS A 70 8.77 14.72 9.16
N VAL A 71 8.07 15.64 9.80
CA VAL A 71 6.72 16.05 9.41
C VAL A 71 6.81 16.86 8.10
N ILE A 72 6.07 16.41 7.08
CA ILE A 72 5.99 17.04 5.75
C ILE A 72 4.62 17.62 5.46
N GLY A 73 3.66 17.38 6.33
CA GLY A 73 2.28 17.84 6.22
C GLY A 73 1.42 17.32 7.35
N MET A 74 0.10 17.51 7.22
CA MET A 74 -0.86 16.96 8.17
C MET A 74 -2.11 16.44 7.46
N LEU A 75 -2.71 15.41 8.02
CA LEU A 75 -4.04 14.94 7.68
C LEU A 75 -5.02 15.49 8.71
N ARG A 76 -6.12 16.11 8.27
CA ARG A 76 -7.18 16.60 9.14
C ARG A 76 -8.49 15.87 8.88
N LEU A 77 -9.07 15.37 9.96
CA LEU A 77 -10.41 14.80 9.99
C LEU A 77 -11.34 15.78 10.68
N TYR A 78 -12.51 15.99 10.10
CA TYR A 78 -13.51 16.92 10.58
C TYR A 78 -14.80 16.18 10.89
N THR A 79 -15.48 16.57 11.97
CA THR A 79 -16.80 16.03 12.32
C THR A 79 -17.84 17.14 12.39
N SER A 80 -19.10 16.83 12.10
CA SER A 80 -20.21 17.77 12.17
C SER A 80 -20.87 17.86 13.56
N SER A 81 -20.48 16.99 14.48
CA SER A 81 -20.89 17.02 15.89
C SER A 81 -19.67 16.98 16.79
N PRO A 82 -19.71 17.62 17.97
CA PRO A 82 -18.63 17.49 18.94
C PRO A 82 -18.43 16.03 19.33
N ARG A 83 -17.19 15.53 19.17
CA ARG A 83 -16.85 14.16 19.58
C ARG A 83 -15.39 14.03 20.02
N SER A 84 -15.15 13.14 20.96
CA SER A 84 -13.83 12.60 21.22
C SER A 84 -13.54 11.45 20.25
N PHE A 85 -12.26 11.21 19.97
CA PHE A 85 -11.79 10.05 19.24
C PHE A 85 -11.14 9.10 20.24
N THR A 86 -11.35 7.79 20.05
CA THR A 86 -10.68 6.76 20.86
C THR A 86 -9.19 6.69 20.50
N GLU A 87 -8.39 6.04 21.33
CA GLU A 87 -6.96 5.83 21.02
C GLU A 87 -6.79 5.07 19.71
N GLU A 88 -7.62 4.06 19.48
CA GLU A 88 -7.59 3.27 18.23
C GLU A 88 -7.92 4.12 16.99
N GLU A 89 -8.88 5.04 17.10
CA GLU A 89 -9.23 5.94 16.00
C GLU A 89 -8.10 6.93 15.71
N ILE A 90 -7.40 7.40 16.74
CA ILE A 90 -6.23 8.28 16.60
C ILE A 90 -5.04 7.52 16.01
N GLU A 91 -4.78 6.29 16.46
CA GLU A 91 -3.76 5.42 15.88
C GLU A 91 -4.05 5.13 14.40
N PHE A 92 -5.31 4.84 14.07
CA PHE A 92 -5.73 4.63 12.69
C PHE A 92 -5.52 5.87 11.82
N ALA A 93 -5.93 7.04 12.29
CA ALA A 93 -5.71 8.29 11.57
C ALA A 93 -4.21 8.58 11.39
N SER A 94 -3.38 8.28 12.40
CA SER A 94 -1.93 8.42 12.35
C SER A 94 -1.30 7.50 11.32
N ALA A 95 -1.74 6.23 11.27
CA ALA A 95 -1.32 5.28 10.24
C ALA A 95 -1.67 5.77 8.83
N LEU A 96 -2.85 6.35 8.63
CA LEU A 96 -3.22 6.99 7.35
C LEU A 96 -2.30 8.17 7.02
N GLY A 97 -1.90 8.96 8.01
CA GLY A 97 -0.93 10.04 7.85
C GLY A 97 0.44 9.55 7.37
N GLU A 98 0.96 8.48 7.97
CA GLU A 98 2.21 7.84 7.56
C GLU A 98 2.13 7.26 6.13
N MET A 99 1.03 6.58 5.80
CA MET A 99 0.78 6.07 4.45
C MET A 99 0.72 7.18 3.40
N ALA A 100 0.10 8.31 3.72
CA ALA A 100 0.09 9.48 2.87
C ALA A 100 1.51 10.02 2.67
N GLY A 101 2.32 10.06 3.74
CA GLY A 101 3.73 10.43 3.70
C GLY A 101 4.52 9.56 2.71
N LEU A 102 4.39 8.24 2.84
CA LEU A 102 5.03 7.28 1.93
C LEU A 102 4.60 7.50 0.47
N SER A 103 3.31 7.68 0.23
CA SER A 103 2.78 7.92 -1.11
C SER A 103 3.33 9.22 -1.72
N ILE A 104 3.45 10.27 -0.93
CA ILE A 104 4.00 11.57 -1.35
C ILE A 104 5.48 11.46 -1.70
N ILE A 105 6.29 10.79 -0.85
CA ILE A 105 7.72 10.65 -1.15
C ILE A 105 7.95 9.79 -2.39
N ASN A 106 7.21 8.69 -2.52
CA ASN A 106 7.31 7.83 -3.71
C ASN A 106 6.96 8.61 -4.99
N ALA A 107 5.91 9.43 -4.97
CA ALA A 107 5.55 10.27 -6.11
C ALA A 107 6.66 11.31 -6.42
N ARG A 108 7.22 11.97 -5.41
CA ARG A 108 8.32 12.94 -5.58
C ARG A 108 9.60 12.29 -6.11
N MET A 109 9.94 11.10 -5.58
CA MET A 109 11.09 10.34 -6.06
C MET A 109 10.91 9.92 -7.52
N TYR A 110 9.70 9.45 -7.88
CA TYR A 110 9.36 9.11 -9.24
C TYR A 110 9.53 10.29 -10.20
N GLU A 111 8.96 11.46 -9.89
CA GLU A 111 9.10 12.65 -10.75
C GLU A 111 10.55 13.09 -10.87
N LYS A 112 11.33 13.07 -9.80
CA LYS A 112 12.75 13.40 -9.82
C LYS A 112 13.56 12.46 -10.74
N GLU A 113 13.34 11.16 -10.63
CA GLU A 113 14.04 10.19 -11.47
C GLU A 113 13.57 10.24 -12.93
N LYS A 114 12.28 10.49 -13.17
CA LYS A 114 11.74 10.74 -14.52
C LYS A 114 12.35 11.98 -15.17
N GLU A 115 12.49 13.07 -14.41
CA GLU A 115 13.19 14.27 -14.90
C GLU A 115 14.65 13.99 -15.25
N LYS A 116 15.35 13.22 -14.40
CA LYS A 116 16.73 12.81 -14.66
C LYS A 116 16.83 11.99 -15.95
N LEU A 117 15.95 11.01 -16.13
CA LEU A 117 15.90 10.20 -17.35
C LEU A 117 15.60 11.05 -18.59
N THR A 118 14.65 11.98 -18.51
CA THR A 118 14.33 12.91 -19.61
C THR A 118 15.54 13.77 -19.99
N ARG A 119 16.29 14.25 -19.00
CA ARG A 119 17.53 15.02 -19.26
C ARG A 119 18.60 14.17 -19.97
N LEU A 120 18.74 12.89 -19.61
CA LEU A 120 19.66 11.95 -20.25
C LEU A 120 19.25 11.69 -21.72
N PHE A 121 17.96 11.47 -21.99
CA PHE A 121 17.45 11.31 -23.36
C PHE A 121 17.70 12.56 -24.21
N ASN A 122 17.41 13.75 -23.66
CA ASN A 122 17.64 15.01 -24.37
C ASN A 122 19.15 15.23 -24.67
N LYS A 123 20.05 14.86 -23.74
CA LYS A 123 21.50 14.94 -23.94
C LYS A 123 21.98 13.95 -25.01
N GLY A 124 21.39 12.75 -25.06
CA GLY A 124 21.73 11.73 -26.05
C GLY A 124 21.04 11.89 -27.40
N GLY A 125 20.20 12.91 -27.61
CA GLY A 125 19.44 13.11 -28.85
C GLY A 125 18.43 11.99 -29.16
N ILE A 126 17.97 11.26 -28.14
CA ILE A 126 17.07 10.12 -28.25
C ILE A 126 15.66 10.54 -27.85
N GLU A 127 14.68 10.37 -28.74
CA GLU A 127 13.27 10.58 -28.39
C GLU A 127 12.77 9.44 -27.48
N PRO A 128 12.11 9.75 -26.35
CA PRO A 128 11.53 8.73 -25.49
C PRO A 128 10.38 8.01 -26.21
N VAL A 129 10.55 6.72 -26.48
CA VAL A 129 9.48 5.88 -27.00
C VAL A 129 8.43 5.70 -25.89
N HIS A 130 7.35 6.44 -25.96
CA HIS A 130 6.17 6.22 -25.11
C HIS A 130 5.54 4.87 -25.46
N GLN A 131 5.94 3.82 -24.76
CA GLN A 131 5.20 2.56 -24.79
C GLN A 131 3.82 2.77 -24.16
N LYS A 132 2.80 2.98 -25.00
CA LYS A 132 1.40 2.73 -24.67
C LYS A 132 1.23 1.21 -24.45
N ARG A 133 1.48 0.75 -23.22
CA ARG A 133 1.05 -0.61 -22.85
C ARG A 133 -0.41 -0.54 -22.43
N ILE A 134 -1.26 -1.06 -23.30
CA ILE A 134 -2.68 -1.31 -23.04
C ILE A 134 -2.75 -2.56 -22.17
N ASN A 135 -3.22 -2.41 -20.91
CA ASN A 135 -3.49 -3.54 -20.05
C ASN A 135 -4.58 -4.45 -20.66
N LYS A 136 -4.24 -5.70 -20.85
CA LYS A 136 -5.09 -6.74 -21.49
C LYS A 136 -6.20 -7.26 -20.55
N TYR A 137 -6.18 -6.91 -19.28
CA TYR A 137 -7.11 -7.43 -18.27
C TYR A 137 -7.88 -6.28 -17.60
N GLY A 138 -9.09 -6.01 -18.10
CA GLY A 138 -10.02 -5.07 -17.48
C GLY A 138 -10.80 -5.73 -16.34
N ILE A 139 -10.78 -5.17 -15.12
CA ILE A 139 -11.49 -5.67 -13.95
C ILE A 139 -12.43 -4.60 -13.40
N LYS A 140 -13.66 -5.02 -13.07
CA LYS A 140 -14.68 -4.18 -12.45
C LYS A 140 -14.43 -4.03 -10.94
N THR A 141 -14.63 -2.82 -10.46
CA THR A 141 -14.51 -2.40 -9.05
C THR A 141 -15.48 -3.16 -8.14
N VAL A 142 -15.00 -3.63 -6.98
CA VAL A 142 -15.81 -4.16 -5.90
C VAL A 142 -16.33 -3.00 -5.05
N THR A 143 -17.64 -2.99 -4.77
CA THR A 143 -18.33 -1.96 -3.97
C THR A 143 -18.18 -2.22 -2.47
N LYS A 144 -18.13 -1.11 -1.71
CA LYS A 144 -18.02 -1.02 -0.25
C LYS A 144 -19.09 -1.80 0.50
N GLU A 145 -18.67 -2.57 1.52
CA GLU A 145 -19.48 -2.95 2.66
C GLU A 145 -18.77 -2.60 3.98
N THR A 146 -19.53 -2.36 5.03
CA THR A 146 -19.15 -1.80 6.34
C THR A 146 -18.29 -2.75 7.19
N PHE A 147 -17.24 -2.21 7.82
CA PHE A 147 -16.30 -2.93 8.70
C PHE A 147 -16.84 -3.10 10.13
N ASN A 148 -16.52 -4.23 10.77
CA ASN A 148 -16.75 -4.50 12.18
C ASN A 148 -15.50 -4.20 13.04
N THR A 149 -15.67 -3.73 14.28
CA THR A 149 -14.73 -2.82 14.96
C THR A 149 -13.54 -3.49 15.67
N GLU A 150 -13.63 -4.73 16.16
CA GLU A 150 -12.58 -5.32 17.02
C GLU A 150 -11.40 -5.96 16.22
N LYS A 151 -11.66 -6.74 15.20
CA LYS A 151 -10.63 -7.29 14.30
C LYS A 151 -9.97 -6.22 13.42
N SER A 152 -10.70 -5.13 13.15
CA SER A 152 -10.17 -3.98 12.43
C SER A 152 -8.99 -3.34 13.13
N THR A 153 -8.96 -3.28 14.46
CA THR A 153 -7.90 -2.65 15.26
C THR A 153 -6.57 -3.41 15.14
N GLU A 154 -6.60 -4.73 15.19
CA GLU A 154 -5.40 -5.58 15.04
C GLU A 154 -4.81 -5.46 13.62
N PHE A 155 -5.69 -5.35 12.64
CA PHE A 155 -5.34 -5.07 11.24
C PHE A 155 -4.65 -3.72 11.04
N PHE A 156 -5.20 -2.68 11.63
CA PHE A 156 -4.59 -1.35 11.50
C PHE A 156 -3.22 -1.28 12.18
N LYS A 157 -2.99 -2.02 13.27
CA LYS A 157 -1.66 -2.17 13.86
C LYS A 157 -0.68 -2.81 12.87
N ILE A 158 -1.09 -3.86 12.16
CA ILE A 158 -0.26 -4.52 11.14
C ILE A 158 0.04 -3.55 10.00
N LEU A 159 -0.98 -2.89 9.48
CA LEU A 159 -0.85 -1.94 8.39
C LEU A 159 0.06 -0.77 8.77
N HIS A 160 -0.09 -0.25 9.99
CA HIS A 160 0.77 0.80 10.54
C HIS A 160 2.23 0.34 10.67
N GLU A 161 2.48 -0.84 11.23
CA GLU A 161 3.82 -1.38 11.36
C GLU A 161 4.47 -1.67 10.00
N VAL A 162 3.70 -2.24 9.05
CA VAL A 162 4.17 -2.46 7.68
C VAL A 162 4.48 -1.14 6.99
N THR A 163 3.62 -0.14 7.14
CA THR A 163 3.82 1.20 6.56
C THR A 163 5.05 1.87 7.16
N ARG A 164 5.26 1.75 8.47
CA ARG A 164 6.43 2.26 9.16
C ARG A 164 7.72 1.60 8.66
N ASP A 165 7.73 0.28 8.51
CA ASP A 165 8.88 -0.44 7.96
C ASP A 165 9.17 -0.01 6.50
N LEU A 166 8.12 0.28 5.72
CA LEU A 166 8.21 0.86 4.37
C LEU A 166 8.86 2.25 4.35
N LEU A 167 8.64 3.04 5.38
CA LEU A 167 9.23 4.37 5.50
C LEU A 167 10.73 4.32 5.83
N TYR A 168 11.18 3.29 6.56
CA TYR A 168 12.58 3.16 6.99
C TYR A 168 13.46 2.38 6.01
N ASP A 169 12.90 1.49 5.21
CA ASP A 169 13.64 0.69 4.22
C ASP A 169 13.05 0.82 2.82
N LEU A 170 13.64 1.66 1.99
CA LEU A 170 13.30 1.82 0.57
C LEU A 170 13.72 0.60 -0.27
N ASN A 171 14.32 -0.41 0.34
CA ASN A 171 14.67 -1.64 -0.33
C ASN A 171 13.43 -2.54 -0.43
N SER A 172 12.87 -2.66 -1.62
CA SER A 172 11.64 -3.43 -1.88
C SER A 172 11.64 -4.86 -1.33
N HIS A 173 12.80 -5.50 -1.22
CA HIS A 173 12.91 -6.87 -0.70
C HIS A 173 12.78 -6.93 0.82
N GLY A 174 13.33 -5.94 1.56
CA GLY A 174 13.20 -5.87 3.02
C GLY A 174 11.76 -5.69 3.45
N VAL A 175 11.06 -4.80 2.77
CA VAL A 175 9.65 -4.49 3.05
C VAL A 175 8.72 -5.67 2.82
N LEU A 176 8.80 -6.30 1.64
CA LEU A 176 7.95 -7.46 1.34
C LEU A 176 8.25 -8.64 2.27
N GLY A 177 9.52 -8.80 2.67
CA GLY A 177 9.92 -9.76 3.70
C GLY A 177 9.28 -9.49 5.06
N SER A 178 9.22 -8.21 5.48
CA SER A 178 8.54 -7.78 6.71
C SER A 178 7.04 -8.08 6.66
N VAL A 179 6.36 -7.74 5.57
CA VAL A 179 4.94 -8.06 5.36
C VAL A 179 4.69 -9.55 5.52
N VAL A 180 5.46 -10.38 4.82
CA VAL A 180 5.33 -11.84 4.88
C VAL A 180 5.55 -12.35 6.31
N LYS A 181 6.62 -11.91 6.99
CA LYS A 181 6.95 -12.33 8.36
C LYS A 181 5.82 -11.98 9.34
N LYS A 182 5.30 -10.74 9.29
CA LYS A 182 4.22 -10.28 10.17
C LYS A 182 2.91 -11.02 9.88
N THR A 183 2.57 -11.22 8.60
CA THR A 183 1.40 -12.01 8.21
C THR A 183 1.43 -13.41 8.81
N ILE A 184 2.58 -14.09 8.77
CA ILE A 184 2.75 -15.42 9.36
C ILE A 184 2.55 -15.39 10.88
N GLN A 185 3.15 -14.41 11.57
CA GLN A 185 3.09 -14.27 13.02
C GLN A 185 1.68 -14.00 13.53
N ILE A 186 0.96 -13.09 12.87
CA ILE A 186 -0.36 -12.63 13.32
C ILE A 186 -1.44 -13.65 12.98
N LEU A 187 -1.40 -14.20 11.78
CA LEU A 187 -2.39 -15.20 11.36
C LEU A 187 -2.04 -16.62 11.85
N HIS A 188 -0.91 -16.80 12.53
CA HIS A 188 -0.43 -18.12 12.99
C HIS A 188 -0.50 -19.19 11.91
N ILE A 189 -0.04 -18.85 10.69
CA ILE A 189 -0.04 -19.74 9.52
C ILE A 189 1.35 -20.35 9.30
N LYS A 190 1.39 -21.45 8.52
CA LYS A 190 2.63 -22.14 8.20
C LYS A 190 3.59 -21.31 7.35
N GLY A 191 3.04 -20.59 6.37
CA GLY A 191 3.85 -19.81 5.45
C GLY A 191 3.05 -18.82 4.61
N CYS A 192 3.76 -17.89 4.02
CA CYS A 192 3.19 -16.85 3.18
C CYS A 192 4.12 -16.54 2.01
N CYS A 193 3.55 -16.27 0.84
CA CYS A 193 4.27 -15.79 -0.35
C CYS A 193 3.55 -14.61 -0.98
N ILE A 194 4.32 -13.67 -1.48
CA ILE A 194 3.86 -12.62 -2.41
C ILE A 194 4.38 -12.95 -3.78
N PHE A 195 3.46 -13.14 -4.72
CA PHE A 195 3.76 -13.34 -6.13
C PHE A 195 3.30 -12.13 -6.94
N LEU A 196 4.08 -11.78 -7.95
CA LEU A 196 3.74 -10.72 -8.90
C LEU A 196 3.67 -11.30 -10.30
N VAL A 197 2.67 -10.87 -11.06
CA VAL A 197 2.49 -11.32 -12.43
C VAL A 197 3.53 -10.66 -13.34
N ASN A 198 4.30 -11.46 -14.05
CA ASN A 198 5.09 -10.98 -15.17
C ASN A 198 4.17 -10.84 -16.38
N GLU A 199 3.89 -9.61 -16.79
CA GLU A 199 2.94 -9.29 -17.87
C GLU A 199 3.34 -9.85 -19.23
N THR A 200 4.63 -10.11 -19.44
CA THR A 200 5.13 -10.64 -20.71
C THR A 200 4.98 -12.14 -20.81
N THR A 201 5.27 -12.86 -19.72
CA THR A 201 5.32 -14.33 -19.71
C THR A 201 4.10 -14.98 -19.05
N GLY A 202 3.26 -14.21 -18.31
CA GLY A 202 2.18 -14.72 -17.48
C GLY A 202 2.65 -15.53 -16.27
N ARG A 203 3.96 -15.54 -15.98
CA ARG A 203 4.52 -16.22 -14.80
C ARG A 203 4.25 -15.43 -13.54
N LEU A 204 4.07 -16.16 -12.45
CA LEU A 204 4.08 -15.61 -11.09
C LEU A 204 5.52 -15.60 -10.58
N GLU A 205 6.09 -14.43 -10.47
CA GLU A 205 7.43 -14.21 -9.91
C GLU A 205 7.32 -14.00 -8.41
N MET A 206 8.06 -14.77 -7.63
CA MET A 206 8.08 -14.66 -6.18
C MET A 206 8.82 -13.38 -5.78
N ALA A 207 8.10 -12.44 -5.17
CA ALA A 207 8.66 -11.18 -4.67
C ALA A 207 9.13 -11.30 -3.21
N ALA A 208 8.42 -12.10 -2.40
CA ALA A 208 8.82 -12.45 -1.04
C ALA A 208 8.20 -13.77 -0.60
N SER A 209 8.84 -14.44 0.36
CA SER A 209 8.34 -15.68 0.96
C SER A 209 8.83 -15.85 2.39
N GLY A 210 8.07 -16.61 3.20
CA GLY A 210 8.45 -16.99 4.55
C GLY A 210 7.74 -18.28 5.00
N GLY A 211 8.32 -18.98 5.99
CA GLY A 211 7.73 -20.16 6.60
C GLY A 211 7.71 -21.44 5.74
N LEU A 212 8.28 -21.41 4.55
CA LEU A 212 8.32 -22.52 3.60
C LEU A 212 9.77 -22.97 3.32
N SER A 213 9.95 -24.24 3.02
CA SER A 213 11.27 -24.79 2.71
C SER A 213 11.80 -24.32 1.34
N ASN A 214 13.12 -24.19 1.21
CA ASN A 214 13.76 -23.90 -0.08
C ASN A 214 13.40 -24.95 -1.14
N LYS A 215 13.24 -26.21 -0.76
CA LYS A 215 12.82 -27.30 -1.64
C LYS A 215 11.44 -27.03 -2.24
N TYR A 216 10.48 -26.56 -1.42
CA TYR A 216 9.15 -26.22 -1.90
C TYR A 216 9.17 -24.96 -2.76
N LEU A 217 9.96 -23.95 -2.40
CA LEU A 217 10.06 -22.70 -3.16
C LEU A 217 10.68 -22.94 -4.56
N GLN A 218 11.53 -23.94 -4.71
CA GLN A 218 12.18 -24.29 -5.98
C GLN A 218 11.43 -25.35 -6.81
N LYS A 219 10.17 -25.67 -6.48
CA LYS A 219 9.36 -26.70 -7.16
C LYS A 219 9.14 -26.50 -8.66
N GLY A 220 9.37 -25.31 -9.17
CA GLY A 220 9.19 -24.96 -10.57
C GLY A 220 8.36 -23.69 -10.78
N PRO A 221 8.18 -23.25 -12.03
CA PRO A 221 7.48 -22.01 -12.36
C PRO A 221 5.98 -22.13 -12.12
N LEU A 222 5.41 -21.12 -11.50
CA LEU A 222 3.97 -20.93 -11.37
C LEU A 222 3.46 -20.01 -12.48
N TYR A 223 2.32 -20.35 -13.06
CA TYR A 223 1.63 -19.55 -14.06
C TYR A 223 0.29 -19.06 -13.50
N ALA A 224 0.00 -17.79 -13.69
CA ALA A 224 -1.19 -17.15 -13.13
C ALA A 224 -2.51 -17.80 -13.60
N ASP A 225 -2.57 -18.17 -14.89
CA ASP A 225 -3.72 -18.80 -15.52
C ASP A 225 -3.90 -20.29 -15.15
N LYS A 226 -2.86 -20.96 -14.66
CA LYS A 226 -2.88 -22.39 -14.30
C LYS A 226 -2.94 -22.62 -12.80
N SER A 227 -2.23 -21.78 -12.02
CA SER A 227 -2.10 -21.99 -10.60
C SER A 227 -3.35 -21.56 -9.83
N MET A 228 -3.83 -20.35 -10.08
CA MET A 228 -5.02 -19.76 -9.44
C MET A 228 -5.76 -18.85 -10.43
N PRO A 229 -6.43 -19.41 -11.45
CA PRO A 229 -7.01 -18.64 -12.55
C PRO A 229 -8.08 -17.64 -12.13
N ASP A 230 -8.76 -17.86 -11.02
CA ASP A 230 -9.77 -16.92 -10.52
C ASP A 230 -9.15 -15.75 -9.75
N VAL A 231 -7.95 -15.91 -9.18
CA VAL A 231 -7.25 -14.80 -8.51
C VAL A 231 -6.88 -13.72 -9.51
N VAL A 232 -6.39 -14.08 -10.70
CA VAL A 232 -6.09 -13.09 -11.74
C VAL A 232 -7.34 -12.41 -12.31
N LYS A 233 -8.53 -12.98 -12.07
CA LYS A 233 -9.82 -12.34 -12.33
C LYS A 233 -10.32 -11.47 -11.17
N GLY A 234 -9.50 -11.29 -10.13
CA GLY A 234 -9.83 -10.46 -8.97
C GLY A 234 -10.63 -11.16 -7.88
N LYS A 235 -10.73 -12.49 -7.90
CA LYS A 235 -11.45 -13.25 -6.88
C LYS A 235 -10.49 -13.81 -5.84
N VAL A 236 -10.92 -13.80 -4.58
CA VAL A 236 -10.26 -14.58 -3.52
C VAL A 236 -10.53 -16.06 -3.76
N VAL A 237 -9.50 -16.89 -3.67
CA VAL A 237 -9.58 -18.35 -3.84
C VAL A 237 -9.13 -19.02 -2.56
N PHE A 238 -10.02 -19.81 -1.98
CA PHE A 238 -9.74 -20.63 -0.82
C PHE A 238 -9.83 -22.12 -1.15
N ILE A 239 -8.80 -22.86 -0.78
CA ILE A 239 -8.72 -24.31 -0.90
C ILE A 239 -8.56 -24.89 0.50
N GLU A 240 -9.64 -25.43 1.03
CA GLU A 240 -9.70 -25.97 2.40
C GLU A 240 -8.86 -27.23 2.57
N ASP A 241 -8.79 -28.07 1.53
CA ASP A 241 -8.04 -29.32 1.53
C ASP A 241 -7.35 -29.54 0.20
N ILE A 242 -6.03 -29.33 0.16
CA ILE A 242 -5.25 -29.51 -1.04
C ILE A 242 -5.17 -30.99 -1.48
N ALA A 243 -5.31 -31.94 -0.55
CA ALA A 243 -5.29 -33.36 -0.87
C ALA A 243 -6.52 -33.78 -1.69
N ALA A 244 -7.64 -33.13 -1.47
CA ALA A 244 -8.88 -33.33 -2.22
C ALA A 244 -8.92 -32.59 -3.57
N ASN A 245 -8.09 -31.55 -3.77
CA ASN A 245 -8.13 -30.71 -4.96
C ASN A 245 -7.12 -31.16 -6.01
N LYS A 246 -7.59 -31.73 -7.12
CA LYS A 246 -6.76 -32.27 -8.21
C LYS A 246 -6.21 -31.19 -9.16
N HIS A 247 -6.67 -29.94 -9.06
CA HIS A 247 -6.33 -28.87 -9.99
C HIS A 247 -5.19 -27.95 -9.52
N ILE A 248 -4.63 -28.23 -8.33
CA ILE A 248 -3.53 -27.42 -7.77
C ILE A 248 -2.23 -27.79 -8.50
N GLN A 249 -1.56 -26.79 -9.04
CA GLN A 249 -0.22 -26.94 -9.57
C GLN A 249 0.76 -27.26 -8.41
N TYR A 250 1.57 -28.31 -8.57
CA TYR A 250 2.51 -28.82 -7.54
C TYR A 250 1.83 -29.29 -6.24
N ARG A 251 0.71 -30.00 -6.39
CA ARG A 251 -0.06 -30.55 -5.26
C ARG A 251 0.76 -31.47 -4.37
N ASP A 252 1.50 -32.40 -4.96
CA ASP A 252 2.27 -33.40 -4.23
C ASP A 252 3.44 -32.76 -3.47
N GLU A 253 4.07 -31.74 -4.03
CA GLU A 253 5.09 -30.94 -3.37
C GLU A 253 4.49 -30.15 -2.18
N ALA A 254 3.29 -29.62 -2.33
CA ALA A 254 2.60 -28.92 -1.26
C ALA A 254 2.22 -29.86 -0.12
N ILE A 255 1.77 -31.09 -0.41
CA ILE A 255 1.50 -32.12 0.60
C ILE A 255 2.78 -32.51 1.33
N LYS A 256 3.89 -32.73 0.60
CA LYS A 256 5.20 -33.04 1.20
C LYS A 256 5.74 -31.91 2.06
N GLU A 257 5.42 -30.67 1.73
CA GLU A 257 5.74 -29.49 2.53
C GLU A 257 4.92 -29.41 3.84
N GLY A 258 3.86 -30.23 3.96
CA GLY A 258 2.92 -30.21 5.09
C GLY A 258 1.93 -29.06 5.01
N ILE A 259 1.58 -28.64 3.81
CA ILE A 259 0.51 -27.68 3.55
C ILE A 259 -0.79 -28.46 3.43
N VAL A 260 -1.83 -27.99 4.11
CA VAL A 260 -3.18 -28.59 4.10
C VAL A 260 -4.17 -27.68 3.40
N SER A 261 -4.12 -26.39 3.68
CA SER A 261 -5.01 -25.41 3.04
C SER A 261 -4.26 -24.21 2.46
N ILE A 262 -4.84 -23.57 1.45
CA ILE A 262 -4.29 -22.40 0.77
C ILE A 262 -5.37 -21.34 0.64
N LEU A 263 -5.04 -20.09 1.01
CA LEU A 263 -5.83 -18.92 0.67
C LEU A 263 -5.00 -18.02 -0.24
N SER A 264 -5.54 -17.67 -1.40
CA SER A 264 -4.95 -16.73 -2.35
C SER A 264 -5.83 -15.50 -2.49
N VAL A 265 -5.22 -14.34 -2.27
CA VAL A 265 -5.88 -13.03 -2.34
C VAL A 265 -5.22 -12.20 -3.43
N PRO A 266 -5.99 -11.61 -4.37
CA PRO A 266 -5.44 -10.77 -5.41
C PRO A 266 -4.89 -9.46 -4.83
N ILE A 267 -3.75 -9.02 -5.37
CA ILE A 267 -3.16 -7.71 -5.09
C ILE A 267 -3.53 -6.78 -6.22
N PHE A 268 -4.25 -5.69 -5.90
CA PHE A 268 -4.72 -4.72 -6.87
C PHE A 268 -3.87 -3.46 -6.91
N VAL A 269 -3.76 -2.87 -8.10
CA VAL A 269 -3.29 -1.49 -8.30
C VAL A 269 -4.15 -0.84 -9.37
N LYS A 270 -4.80 0.27 -9.01
CA LYS A 270 -5.71 1.01 -9.91
C LYS A 270 -6.77 0.11 -10.58
N GLY A 271 -7.30 -0.86 -9.83
CA GLY A 271 -8.29 -1.82 -10.31
C GLY A 271 -7.76 -3.00 -11.15
N TYR A 272 -6.44 -3.12 -11.32
CA TYR A 272 -5.82 -4.23 -12.03
C TYR A 272 -5.13 -5.17 -11.04
N VAL A 273 -5.27 -6.49 -11.26
CA VAL A 273 -4.51 -7.48 -10.47
C VAL A 273 -3.06 -7.50 -10.97
N ILE A 274 -2.13 -7.16 -10.06
CA ILE A 274 -0.69 -7.17 -10.32
C ILE A 274 0.01 -8.39 -9.74
N GLY A 275 -0.69 -9.16 -8.90
CA GLY A 275 -0.13 -10.31 -8.21
C GLY A 275 -1.11 -10.92 -7.23
N GLU A 276 -0.59 -11.75 -6.35
CA GLU A 276 -1.34 -12.39 -5.28
C GLU A 276 -0.54 -12.50 -3.99
N LEU A 277 -1.25 -12.40 -2.86
CA LEU A 277 -0.80 -12.81 -1.55
C LEU A 277 -1.32 -14.23 -1.31
N ARG A 278 -0.42 -15.21 -1.14
CA ARG A 278 -0.79 -16.60 -0.92
C ARG A 278 -0.38 -17.05 0.46
N LEU A 279 -1.37 -17.50 1.23
CA LEU A 279 -1.23 -17.99 2.60
C LEU A 279 -1.34 -19.51 2.61
N TYR A 280 -0.46 -20.15 3.39
CA TYR A 280 -0.37 -21.60 3.49
C TYR A 280 -0.57 -22.02 4.94
N SER A 281 -1.50 -22.93 5.20
CA SER A 281 -1.77 -23.45 6.54
C SER A 281 -1.45 -24.94 6.62
N ALA A 282 -1.01 -25.40 7.80
CA ALA A 282 -0.73 -26.80 8.09
C ALA A 282 -1.97 -27.56 8.59
N ASP A 283 -3.12 -26.90 8.61
CA ASP A 283 -4.40 -27.42 9.06
C ASP A 283 -5.54 -27.04 8.09
N LYS A 284 -6.70 -27.65 8.27
CA LYS A 284 -7.94 -27.26 7.59
C LYS A 284 -8.51 -26.00 8.26
N ARG A 285 -7.98 -24.86 7.87
CA ARG A 285 -8.40 -23.58 8.41
C ARG A 285 -9.65 -23.08 7.69
N LYS A 286 -10.60 -22.53 8.44
CA LYS A 286 -11.71 -21.76 7.90
C LYS A 286 -11.38 -20.29 8.04
N TYR A 287 -11.50 -19.56 6.95
CA TYR A 287 -11.42 -18.11 6.94
C TYR A 287 -12.83 -17.57 6.87
N ASP A 288 -13.22 -16.72 7.82
CA ASP A 288 -14.49 -16.04 7.78
C ASP A 288 -14.47 -14.87 6.77
N LYS A 289 -15.65 -14.25 6.58
CA LYS A 289 -15.77 -13.12 5.63
C LYS A 289 -14.88 -11.96 6.04
N GLU A 290 -14.72 -11.72 7.32
CA GLU A 290 -13.88 -10.65 7.88
C GLU A 290 -12.38 -10.91 7.64
N ASP A 291 -11.92 -12.16 7.81
CA ASP A 291 -10.55 -12.55 7.48
C ASP A 291 -10.24 -12.32 6.00
N ILE A 292 -11.21 -12.62 5.12
CA ILE A 292 -11.07 -12.45 3.67
C ILE A 292 -11.09 -10.97 3.28
N GLU A 293 -12.00 -10.17 3.83
CA GLU A 293 -12.08 -8.72 3.60
C GLU A 293 -10.83 -8.00 4.13
N PHE A 294 -10.32 -8.43 5.28
CA PHE A 294 -9.07 -8.02 5.84
C PHE A 294 -7.91 -8.20 4.85
N MET A 295 -7.76 -9.39 4.32
CA MET A 295 -6.68 -9.69 3.39
C MET A 295 -6.86 -9.02 2.02
N ALA A 296 -8.10 -8.79 1.59
CA ALA A 296 -8.41 -8.04 0.37
C ALA A 296 -8.04 -6.55 0.51
N SER A 297 -8.00 -5.99 1.73
CA SER A 297 -7.52 -4.64 1.98
C SER A 297 -5.98 -4.50 1.81
N ALA A 298 -5.26 -5.61 1.58
CA ALA A 298 -3.85 -5.63 1.13
C ALA A 298 -3.62 -4.89 -0.22
N GLU A 299 -4.69 -4.37 -0.84
CA GLU A 299 -4.62 -3.40 -1.95
C GLU A 299 -3.66 -2.22 -1.64
N ILE A 300 -3.60 -1.81 -0.38
CA ILE A 300 -2.67 -0.77 0.09
C ILE A 300 -1.21 -1.23 0.01
N GLY A 301 -0.92 -2.48 0.35
CA GLY A 301 0.39 -3.08 0.14
C GLY A 301 0.77 -3.17 -1.35
N GLY A 302 -0.21 -3.38 -2.24
CA GLY A 302 -0.03 -3.39 -3.68
C GLY A 302 0.49 -2.06 -4.24
N ILE A 303 0.02 -0.94 -3.72
CA ILE A 303 0.49 0.41 -4.10
C ILE A 303 1.97 0.58 -3.73
N ALA A 304 2.36 0.18 -2.52
CA ALA A 304 3.73 0.25 -2.06
C ALA A 304 4.68 -0.64 -2.89
N ILE A 305 4.25 -1.87 -3.20
CA ILE A 305 4.97 -2.83 -4.05
C ILE A 305 5.18 -2.25 -5.45
N THR A 306 4.13 -1.68 -6.04
CA THR A 306 4.19 -1.13 -7.39
C THR A 306 5.10 0.08 -7.47
N ASN A 307 5.00 0.98 -6.50
CA ASN A 307 5.85 2.16 -6.41
C ASN A 307 7.32 1.75 -6.27
N SER A 308 7.63 0.77 -5.41
CA SER A 308 8.98 0.26 -5.23
C SER A 308 9.53 -0.41 -6.50
N LYS A 309 8.77 -1.26 -7.18
CA LYS A 309 9.17 -1.87 -8.46
C LYS A 309 9.38 -0.84 -9.56
N PHE A 310 8.50 0.15 -9.64
CA PHE A 310 8.61 1.22 -10.63
C PHE A 310 9.88 2.04 -10.42
N TYR A 311 10.18 2.37 -9.15
CA TYR A 311 11.41 3.05 -8.78
C TYR A 311 12.66 2.25 -9.13
N GLN A 312 12.69 0.94 -8.85
CA GLN A 312 13.83 0.08 -9.20
C GLN A 312 14.04 -0.03 -10.71
N ARG A 313 12.96 -0.17 -11.50
CA ARG A 313 13.05 -0.16 -12.97
C ARG A 313 13.64 1.15 -13.48
N LEU A 314 13.10 2.27 -13.02
CA LEU A 314 13.56 3.60 -13.43
C LEU A 314 15.05 3.82 -13.07
N LYS A 315 15.47 3.37 -11.87
CA LYS A 315 16.86 3.42 -11.44
C LYS A 315 17.78 2.56 -12.31
N ASN A 316 17.31 1.38 -12.73
CA ASN A 316 18.06 0.50 -13.62
C ASN A 316 18.15 1.11 -15.03
N ASP A 317 17.07 1.69 -15.54
CA ASP A 317 17.06 2.40 -16.83
C ASP A 317 18.03 3.58 -16.82
N ILE A 318 18.04 4.37 -15.74
CA ILE A 318 19.00 5.47 -15.58
C ILE A 318 20.45 4.98 -15.59
N LYS A 319 20.77 3.94 -14.82
CA LYS A 319 22.12 3.35 -14.80
C LYS A 319 22.54 2.84 -16.18
N PHE A 320 21.63 2.18 -16.90
CA PHE A 320 21.87 1.71 -18.25
C PHE A 320 22.22 2.87 -19.18
N TRP A 321 21.41 3.93 -19.18
CA TRP A 321 21.65 5.10 -20.04
C TRP A 321 22.89 5.90 -19.62
N GLU A 322 23.17 6.06 -18.32
CA GLU A 322 24.41 6.70 -17.84
C GLU A 322 25.64 5.94 -18.35
N SER A 323 25.65 4.60 -18.27
CA SER A 323 26.74 3.79 -18.78
C SER A 323 26.87 3.85 -20.30
N THR A 324 25.75 3.86 -21.03
CA THR A 324 25.74 3.93 -22.50
C THR A 324 26.24 5.29 -22.99
N LEU A 325 25.81 6.39 -22.39
CA LEU A 325 26.27 7.73 -22.75
C LEU A 325 27.74 7.94 -22.41
N SER A 326 28.18 7.42 -21.26
CA SER A 326 29.63 7.47 -20.90
C SER A 326 30.50 6.72 -21.91
N TYR A 327 30.01 5.60 -22.46
CA TYR A 327 30.72 4.87 -23.50
C TYR A 327 30.75 5.62 -24.82
N LEU A 328 29.68 6.34 -25.18
CA LEU A 328 29.64 7.18 -26.41
C LEU A 328 30.49 8.44 -26.31
N ASP A 329 30.65 9.02 -25.12
CA ASP A 329 31.51 10.20 -24.88
C ASP A 329 33.02 9.85 -24.87
N MET A 330 33.37 8.54 -24.81
CA MET A 330 34.76 8.05 -24.82
C MET A 330 35.29 7.63 -26.22
N ASN A 331 34.42 7.54 -27.22
CA ASN A 331 34.76 7.20 -28.62
C ASN A 331 34.39 8.36 -29.54
#